data_5288799e7aa9b7c3be29f44917503f03
#
_entry.id   5288799e7aa9b7c3be29f44917503f03
#
_cell.length_a   1.000
_cell.length_b   1.000
_cell.length_c   1.000
_cell.angle_alpha   90.00
_cell.angle_beta   90.00
_cell.angle_gamma   90.00
#
_symmetry.space_group_name_H-M   'P 1'
#
loop_
_entity.id
_entity.type
_entity.pdbx_description
1 polymer ?
#
loop_
_entity_poly.entity_id
_entity_poly.type
_entity_poly.pdbx_seq_one_letter_code
_entity_poly.pdbx_strand_id
1 'polypeptide(L)'
;IVAVSVLGVDGLVNSTRPLADVMSLTVGESSAKLMAAIALISTSSTVLLALTSASRMIYGTASSGSLPKVFASVYQRRTPLPALLASTVVAVGLILLEDISLLAGATDVLIYVLFVIVNLVLIILRKRMPNHPRQFVVRGSIRGVPVLPVLGIIATLSMGLNVKRDASLLAIFIVVVGIAIALLGSR
;
A
#
# COMPACT_ATOMS: atom_id res chain seq x y z
N ILE A 1 16.52 -7.55 -16.44
CA ILE A 1 17.39 -8.12 -17.51
C ILE A 1 18.80 -8.32 -16.98
N VAL A 2 19.54 -7.28 -16.53
CA VAL A 2 20.95 -7.40 -16.08
C VAL A 2 21.14 -8.46 -14.99
N ALA A 3 20.30 -8.50 -13.97
CA ALA A 3 20.41 -9.49 -12.90
C ALA A 3 20.24 -10.93 -13.38
N VAL A 4 19.31 -11.16 -14.31
CA VAL A 4 19.10 -12.47 -14.93
C VAL A 4 20.28 -12.88 -15.82
N SER A 5 20.90 -11.93 -16.53
CA SER A 5 22.06 -12.20 -17.39
C SER A 5 23.30 -12.59 -16.61
N VAL A 6 23.47 -12.07 -15.38
CA VAL A 6 24.67 -12.32 -14.55
C VAL A 6 24.50 -13.54 -13.65
N LEU A 7 23.36 -13.68 -12.97
CA LEU A 7 23.12 -14.76 -12.00
C LEU A 7 22.43 -15.99 -12.61
N GLY A 8 21.84 -15.86 -13.80
CA GLY A 8 20.90 -16.84 -14.32
C GLY A 8 19.59 -16.87 -13.53
N VAL A 9 18.61 -17.64 -14.01
CA VAL A 9 17.30 -17.75 -13.36
C VAL A 9 17.41 -18.45 -12.01
N ASP A 10 18.15 -19.56 -11.94
CA ASP A 10 18.31 -20.35 -10.73
C ASP A 10 19.08 -19.61 -9.64
N GLY A 11 20.13 -18.86 -10.01
CA GLY A 11 20.87 -18.02 -9.09
C GLY A 11 20.01 -16.89 -8.52
N LEU A 12 19.12 -16.31 -9.33
CA LEU A 12 18.23 -15.23 -8.91
C LEU A 12 17.14 -15.72 -7.93
N VAL A 13 16.57 -16.90 -8.19
CA VAL A 13 15.51 -17.49 -7.35
C VAL A 13 16.04 -17.88 -5.97
N ASN A 14 17.28 -18.37 -5.90
CA ASN A 14 17.89 -18.83 -4.65
C ASN A 14 18.64 -17.73 -3.88
N SER A 15 18.81 -16.55 -4.47
CA SER A 15 19.52 -15.45 -3.84
C SER A 15 18.59 -14.67 -2.87
N THR A 16 19.08 -14.42 -1.67
CA THR A 16 18.45 -13.50 -0.69
C THR A 16 18.85 -12.04 -0.93
N ARG A 17 19.89 -11.78 -1.76
CA ARG A 17 20.44 -10.44 -2.03
C ARG A 17 20.80 -10.26 -3.50
N PRO A 18 19.85 -10.42 -4.45
CA PRO A 18 20.15 -10.51 -5.88
C PRO A 18 21.04 -9.41 -6.44
N LEU A 19 20.78 -8.15 -6.05
CA LEU A 19 21.54 -7.01 -6.54
C LEU A 19 22.97 -6.94 -5.95
N ALA A 20 23.13 -7.33 -4.69
CA ALA A 20 24.46 -7.39 -4.07
C ALA A 20 25.30 -8.52 -4.66
N ASP A 21 24.68 -9.66 -4.97
CA ASP A 21 25.34 -10.80 -5.59
C ASP A 21 25.77 -10.50 -7.03
N VAL A 22 24.92 -9.80 -7.81
CA VAL A 22 25.31 -9.29 -9.15
C VAL A 22 26.54 -8.37 -9.04
N MET A 23 26.54 -7.45 -8.09
CA MET A 23 27.65 -6.51 -7.90
C MET A 23 28.93 -7.22 -7.45
N SER A 24 28.83 -8.22 -6.58
CA SER A 24 30.01 -9.00 -6.15
C SER A 24 30.66 -9.74 -7.30
N LEU A 25 29.86 -10.32 -8.20
CA LEU A 25 30.35 -11.06 -9.37
C LEU A 25 30.93 -10.18 -10.47
N THR A 26 30.41 -8.95 -10.62
CA THR A 26 30.82 -8.06 -11.72
C THR A 26 31.94 -7.10 -11.34
N VAL A 27 31.94 -6.57 -10.12
CA VAL A 27 32.82 -5.48 -9.67
C VAL A 27 33.72 -5.90 -8.49
N GLY A 28 33.34 -6.98 -7.79
CA GLY A 28 34.07 -7.50 -6.64
C GLY A 28 33.35 -7.33 -5.30
N GLU A 29 33.85 -7.99 -4.27
CA GLU A 29 33.17 -8.15 -2.97
C GLU A 29 32.95 -6.82 -2.22
N SER A 30 33.84 -5.85 -2.39
CA SER A 30 33.69 -4.51 -1.80
C SER A 30 32.48 -3.75 -2.32
N SER A 31 32.09 -3.98 -3.57
CA SER A 31 30.91 -3.36 -4.19
C SER A 31 29.59 -3.92 -3.65
N ALA A 32 29.56 -5.18 -3.22
CA ALA A 32 28.41 -5.77 -2.54
C ALA A 32 28.09 -5.05 -1.21
N LYS A 33 29.11 -4.67 -0.45
CA LYS A 33 28.91 -3.90 0.80
C LYS A 33 28.38 -2.49 0.53
N LEU A 34 28.88 -1.82 -0.50
CA LEU A 34 28.34 -0.53 -0.96
C LEU A 34 26.88 -0.65 -1.38
N MET A 35 26.55 -1.68 -2.14
CA MET A 35 25.16 -1.93 -2.58
C MET A 35 24.23 -2.19 -1.40
N ALA A 36 24.69 -2.95 -0.40
CA ALA A 36 23.93 -3.19 0.83
C ALA A 36 23.67 -1.88 1.61
N ALA A 37 24.69 -1.01 1.71
CA ALA A 37 24.53 0.28 2.37
C ALA A 37 23.53 1.20 1.64
N ILE A 38 23.60 1.25 0.30
CA ILE A 38 22.65 2.01 -0.53
C ILE A 38 21.23 1.46 -0.35
N ALA A 39 21.08 0.13 -0.36
CA ALA A 39 19.79 -0.52 -0.14
C ALA A 39 19.20 -0.18 1.24
N LEU A 40 20.01 -0.19 2.29
CA LEU A 40 19.58 0.20 3.65
C LEU A 40 19.11 1.65 3.71
N ILE A 41 19.85 2.58 3.13
CA ILE A 41 19.47 4.00 3.11
C ILE A 41 18.17 4.18 2.32
N SER A 42 18.08 3.57 1.17
CA SER A 42 16.87 3.64 0.30
C SER A 42 15.64 3.09 0.99
N THR A 43 15.74 1.91 1.59
CA THR A 43 14.64 1.27 2.33
C THR A 43 14.23 2.09 3.54
N SER A 44 15.20 2.61 4.31
CA SER A 44 14.94 3.47 5.46
C SER A 44 14.18 4.73 5.06
N SER A 45 14.56 5.37 3.96
CA SER A 45 13.85 6.54 3.43
C SER A 45 12.41 6.20 3.04
N THR A 46 12.20 5.05 2.39
CA THR A 46 10.85 4.58 2.02
C THR A 46 9.98 4.32 3.24
N VAL A 47 10.53 3.67 4.27
CA VAL A 47 9.83 3.42 5.54
C VAL A 47 9.44 4.72 6.24
N LEU A 48 10.35 5.70 6.30
CA LEU A 48 10.06 7.01 6.90
C LEU A 48 8.93 7.74 6.17
N LEU A 49 8.95 7.73 4.85
CA LEU A 49 7.88 8.33 4.03
C LEU A 49 6.55 7.62 4.23
N ALA A 50 6.55 6.29 4.26
CA ALA A 50 5.35 5.48 4.47
C ALA A 50 4.74 5.73 5.85
N LEU A 51 5.54 5.71 6.93
CA LEU A 51 5.09 5.99 8.29
C LEU A 51 4.58 7.42 8.44
N THR A 52 5.25 8.39 7.83
CA THR A 52 4.81 9.79 7.83
C THR A 52 3.46 9.94 7.13
N SER A 53 3.28 9.30 5.99
CA SER A 53 2.03 9.33 5.22
C SER A 53 0.91 8.64 5.98
N ALA A 54 1.15 7.47 6.56
CA ALA A 54 0.19 6.73 7.38
C ALA A 54 -0.25 7.53 8.61
N SER A 55 0.70 8.14 9.33
CA SER A 55 0.38 8.95 10.51
C SER A 55 -0.48 10.17 10.18
N ARG A 56 -0.22 10.84 9.05
CA ARG A 56 -1.03 11.97 8.58
C ARG A 56 -2.42 11.53 8.14
N MET A 57 -2.55 10.36 7.55
CA MET A 57 -3.83 9.78 7.15
C MET A 57 -4.70 9.44 8.36
N ILE A 58 -4.11 8.78 9.38
CA ILE A 58 -4.78 8.49 10.65
C ILE A 58 -5.22 9.80 11.34
N TYR A 59 -4.32 10.80 11.43
CA TYR A 59 -4.63 12.11 11.98
C TYR A 59 -5.78 12.79 11.24
N GLY A 60 -5.74 12.83 9.89
CA GLY A 60 -6.79 13.43 9.08
C GLY A 60 -8.16 12.78 9.29
N THR A 61 -8.18 11.44 9.35
CA THR A 61 -9.39 10.65 9.60
C THR A 61 -9.92 10.87 11.04
N ALA A 62 -9.04 10.99 12.02
CA ALA A 62 -9.41 11.30 13.39
C ALA A 62 -9.93 12.74 13.54
N SER A 63 -9.33 13.68 12.82
CA SER A 63 -9.76 15.09 12.80
C SER A 63 -11.15 15.27 12.16
N SER A 64 -11.54 14.39 11.24
CA SER A 64 -12.89 14.37 10.66
C SER A 64 -13.93 13.65 11.54
N GLY A 65 -13.53 13.12 12.70
CA GLY A 65 -14.42 12.43 13.63
C GLY A 65 -14.66 10.95 13.33
N SER A 66 -13.99 10.38 12.33
CA SER A 66 -14.15 8.97 11.95
C SER A 66 -13.25 8.01 12.74
N LEU A 67 -12.32 8.52 13.54
CA LEU A 67 -11.45 7.77 14.46
C LEU A 67 -11.43 8.44 15.84
N PRO A 68 -10.99 7.71 16.89
CA PRO A 68 -10.86 8.27 18.24
C PRO A 68 -10.05 9.57 18.26
N LYS A 69 -10.54 10.57 18.98
CA LYS A 69 -9.94 11.92 19.07
C LYS A 69 -8.50 11.94 19.57
N VAL A 70 -8.05 10.89 20.25
CA VAL A 70 -6.66 10.73 20.71
C VAL A 70 -5.67 10.83 19.52
N PHE A 71 -6.03 10.29 18.36
CA PHE A 71 -5.20 10.37 17.15
C PHE A 71 -5.23 11.72 16.44
N ALA A 72 -6.18 12.62 16.81
CA ALA A 72 -6.24 13.98 16.31
C ALA A 72 -5.36 14.95 17.12
N SER A 73 -4.65 14.47 18.16
CA SER A 73 -3.77 15.31 18.95
C SER A 73 -2.41 15.50 18.25
N VAL A 74 -1.91 16.73 18.34
CA VAL A 74 -0.64 17.14 17.73
C VAL A 74 0.31 17.53 18.86
N TYR A 75 1.49 16.96 18.85
CA TYR A 75 2.57 17.29 19.78
C TYR A 75 3.49 18.38 19.20
N GLN A 76 4.54 18.76 19.94
CA GLN A 76 5.48 19.80 19.53
C GLN A 76 5.87 19.69 18.04
N ARG A 77 6.02 20.83 17.35
CA ARG A 77 6.34 20.94 15.92
C ARG A 77 5.29 20.38 14.95
N ARG A 78 4.02 20.34 15.36
CA ARG A 78 2.88 19.88 14.52
C ARG A 78 2.98 18.42 14.07
N THR A 79 3.65 17.57 14.85
CA THR A 79 3.75 16.13 14.56
C THR A 79 2.59 15.39 15.25
N PRO A 80 1.80 14.59 14.54
CA PRO A 80 0.72 13.77 15.11
C PRO A 80 1.33 12.52 15.78
N LEU A 81 1.94 12.71 16.96
CA LEU A 81 2.69 11.66 17.66
C LEU A 81 1.85 10.41 17.97
N PRO A 82 0.60 10.49 18.47
CA PRO A 82 -0.19 9.29 18.74
C PRO A 82 -0.51 8.49 17.47
N ALA A 83 -0.79 9.19 16.36
CA ALA A 83 -1.02 8.55 15.07
C ALA A 83 0.26 7.89 14.52
N LEU A 84 1.43 8.52 14.71
CA LEU A 84 2.72 7.96 14.33
C LEU A 84 3.06 6.71 15.15
N LEU A 85 2.87 6.76 16.47
CA LEU A 85 3.09 5.59 17.34
C LEU A 85 2.17 4.44 16.96
N ALA A 86 0.89 4.71 16.72
CA ALA A 86 -0.06 3.68 16.30
C ALA A 86 0.36 3.02 14.98
N SER A 87 0.74 3.80 13.96
CA SER A 87 1.22 3.24 12.69
C SER A 87 2.51 2.43 12.86
N THR A 88 3.41 2.88 13.73
CA THR A 88 4.66 2.16 14.03
C THR A 88 4.38 0.83 14.75
N VAL A 89 3.50 0.82 15.75
CA VAL A 89 3.12 -0.41 16.48
C VAL A 89 2.48 -1.43 15.53
N VAL A 90 1.59 -0.99 14.64
CA VAL A 90 1.01 -1.88 13.61
C VAL A 90 2.08 -2.41 12.68
N ALA A 91 2.99 -1.57 12.20
CA ALA A 91 4.08 -1.99 11.32
C ALA A 91 4.99 -3.04 12.00
N VAL A 92 5.39 -2.80 13.25
CA VAL A 92 6.20 -3.76 14.03
C VAL A 92 5.43 -5.06 14.27
N GLY A 93 4.15 -4.99 14.60
CA GLY A 93 3.30 -6.18 14.77
C GLY A 93 3.20 -7.03 13.49
N LEU A 94 3.12 -6.39 12.33
CA LEU A 94 3.10 -7.09 11.05
C LEU A 94 4.46 -7.73 10.70
N ILE A 95 5.58 -7.11 11.08
CA ILE A 95 6.92 -7.68 10.88
C ILE A 95 7.08 -9.00 11.64
N LEU A 96 6.45 -9.16 12.80
CA LEU A 96 6.50 -10.40 13.59
C LEU A 96 5.85 -11.61 12.90
N LEU A 97 5.11 -11.41 11.80
CA LEU A 97 4.57 -12.52 11.00
C LEU A 97 5.65 -13.22 10.15
N GLU A 98 6.82 -12.61 9.99
CA GLU A 98 8.02 -13.13 9.29
C GLU A 98 7.81 -13.58 7.83
N ASP A 99 6.60 -13.48 7.29
CA ASP A 99 6.26 -13.87 5.90
C ASP A 99 6.01 -12.62 5.03
N ILE A 100 7.05 -12.24 4.30
CA ILE A 100 7.00 -11.10 3.35
C ILE A 100 5.98 -11.36 2.23
N SER A 101 5.83 -12.60 1.77
CA SER A 101 4.89 -12.96 0.70
C SER A 101 3.44 -12.80 1.18
N LEU A 102 3.16 -13.18 2.43
CA LEU A 102 1.86 -13.00 3.07
C LEU A 102 1.52 -11.50 3.19
N LEU A 103 2.47 -10.69 3.67
CA LEU A 103 2.28 -9.25 3.84
C LEU A 103 2.08 -8.54 2.50
N ALA A 104 2.88 -8.89 1.49
CA ALA A 104 2.73 -8.36 0.14
C ALA A 104 1.35 -8.70 -0.45
N GLY A 105 0.96 -9.98 -0.37
CA GLY A 105 -0.35 -10.41 -0.86
C GLY A 105 -1.53 -9.76 -0.13
N ALA A 106 -1.44 -9.57 1.19
CA ALA A 106 -2.46 -8.85 1.96
C ALA A 106 -2.55 -7.37 1.54
N THR A 107 -1.40 -6.73 1.29
CA THR A 107 -1.34 -5.35 0.80
C THR A 107 -1.98 -5.24 -0.58
N ASP A 108 -1.71 -6.18 -1.48
CA ASP A 108 -2.32 -6.22 -2.82
C ASP A 108 -3.86 -6.30 -2.73
N VAL A 109 -4.39 -7.18 -1.86
CA VAL A 109 -5.85 -7.28 -1.66
C VAL A 109 -6.45 -5.95 -1.18
N LEU A 110 -5.81 -5.27 -0.22
CA LEU A 110 -6.27 -3.98 0.28
C LEU A 110 -6.27 -2.92 -0.83
N ILE A 111 -5.24 -2.90 -1.68
CA ILE A 111 -5.15 -2.00 -2.84
C ILE A 111 -6.24 -2.33 -3.86
N TYR A 112 -6.52 -3.60 -4.13
CA TYR A 112 -7.58 -4.02 -5.05
C TYR A 112 -8.96 -3.58 -4.55
N VAL A 113 -9.24 -3.76 -3.26
CA VAL A 113 -10.48 -3.26 -2.64
C VAL A 113 -10.61 -1.74 -2.81
N LEU A 114 -9.54 -1.01 -2.53
CA LEU A 114 -9.51 0.45 -2.70
C LEU A 114 -9.78 0.85 -4.15
N PHE A 115 -9.14 0.22 -5.12
CA PHE A 115 -9.34 0.51 -6.54
C PHE A 115 -10.78 0.22 -6.99
N VAL A 116 -11.38 -0.88 -6.55
CA VAL A 116 -12.78 -1.18 -6.84
C VAL A 116 -13.68 -0.09 -6.27
N ILE A 117 -13.49 0.30 -5.02
CA ILE A 117 -14.29 1.36 -4.37
C ILE A 117 -14.15 2.69 -5.12
N VAL A 118 -12.94 3.13 -5.44
CA VAL A 118 -12.70 4.39 -6.15
C VAL A 118 -13.36 4.39 -7.54
N ASN A 119 -13.24 3.30 -8.28
CA ASN A 119 -13.87 3.18 -9.60
C ASN A 119 -15.41 3.14 -9.50
N LEU A 120 -15.97 2.45 -8.50
CA LEU A 120 -17.42 2.44 -8.24
C LEU A 120 -17.93 3.83 -7.87
N VAL A 121 -17.24 4.54 -6.97
CA VAL A 121 -17.58 5.91 -6.58
C VAL A 121 -17.59 6.83 -7.81
N LEU A 122 -16.60 6.71 -8.69
CA LEU A 122 -16.54 7.49 -9.91
C LEU A 122 -17.75 7.22 -10.83
N ILE A 123 -18.15 5.96 -11.00
CA ILE A 123 -19.32 5.58 -11.81
C ILE A 123 -20.61 6.13 -11.18
N ILE A 124 -20.76 5.99 -9.85
CA ILE A 124 -21.94 6.47 -9.12
C ILE A 124 -22.05 8.00 -9.21
N LEU A 125 -20.95 8.72 -8.98
CA LEU A 125 -20.93 10.18 -9.05
C LEU A 125 -21.24 10.70 -10.46
N ARG A 126 -20.82 10.00 -11.51
CA ARG A 126 -21.19 10.37 -12.88
C ARG A 126 -22.68 10.21 -13.15
N LYS A 127 -23.31 9.19 -12.59
CA LYS A 127 -24.76 8.97 -12.73
C LYS A 127 -25.57 9.94 -11.88
N ARG A 128 -25.15 10.22 -10.65
CA ARG A 128 -25.90 11.08 -9.71
C ARG A 128 -25.73 12.57 -9.99
N MET A 129 -24.57 12.99 -10.51
CA MET A 129 -24.24 14.40 -10.76
C MET A 129 -23.76 14.61 -12.21
N PRO A 130 -24.61 14.44 -13.24
CA PRO A 130 -24.19 14.50 -14.63
C PRO A 130 -23.70 15.90 -15.03
N ASN A 131 -24.30 16.96 -14.49
CA ASN A 131 -24.07 18.36 -14.86
C ASN A 131 -23.05 19.08 -13.96
N HIS A 132 -22.41 18.37 -13.01
CA HIS A 132 -21.42 19.00 -12.14
C HIS A 132 -20.16 19.40 -12.94
N PRO A 133 -19.70 20.67 -12.85
CA PRO A 133 -18.50 21.11 -13.55
C PRO A 133 -17.27 20.31 -13.06
N ARG A 134 -16.57 19.69 -14.00
CA ARG A 134 -15.39 18.88 -13.71
C ARG A 134 -14.18 19.44 -14.42
N GLN A 135 -13.09 19.63 -13.72
CA GLN A 135 -11.82 20.09 -14.31
C GLN A 135 -11.20 19.01 -15.21
N PHE A 136 -11.45 17.74 -14.91
CA PHE A 136 -10.96 16.61 -15.71
C PHE A 136 -12.10 15.63 -16.02
N VAL A 137 -12.27 15.30 -17.28
CA VAL A 137 -13.27 14.34 -17.75
C VAL A 137 -12.55 13.22 -18.50
N VAL A 138 -12.65 12.00 -17.98
CA VAL A 138 -12.19 10.79 -18.68
C VAL A 138 -13.02 10.62 -19.95
N ARG A 139 -12.37 10.62 -21.12
CA ARG A 139 -13.01 10.39 -22.42
C ARG A 139 -13.38 8.91 -22.58
N GLY A 140 -14.41 8.64 -23.38
CA GLY A 140 -14.89 7.26 -23.64
C GLY A 140 -15.94 6.85 -22.61
N SER A 141 -17.18 7.31 -22.80
CA SER A 141 -18.34 6.84 -22.07
C SER A 141 -19.34 6.20 -23.01
N ILE A 142 -19.83 4.99 -22.69
CA ILE A 142 -20.89 4.30 -23.38
C ILE A 142 -22.16 4.42 -22.52
N ARG A 143 -23.21 5.05 -23.05
CA ARG A 143 -24.48 5.30 -22.33
C ARG A 143 -24.29 5.98 -20.95
N GLY A 144 -23.32 6.92 -20.86
CA GLY A 144 -23.06 7.65 -19.61
C GLY A 144 -22.19 6.89 -18.57
N VAL A 145 -21.79 5.67 -18.87
CA VAL A 145 -20.87 4.88 -18.03
C VAL A 145 -19.45 5.01 -18.59
N PRO A 146 -18.46 5.46 -17.81
CA PRO A 146 -17.09 5.54 -18.27
C PRO A 146 -16.47 4.14 -18.42
N VAL A 147 -15.90 3.85 -19.59
CA VAL A 147 -15.35 2.53 -19.93
C VAL A 147 -14.11 2.20 -19.09
N LEU A 148 -13.20 3.16 -18.91
CA LEU A 148 -11.95 2.94 -18.18
C LEU A 148 -12.15 2.46 -16.74
N PRO A 149 -13.02 3.06 -15.90
CA PRO A 149 -13.32 2.53 -14.57
C PRO A 149 -13.90 1.11 -14.57
N VAL A 150 -14.73 0.78 -15.55
CA VAL A 150 -15.28 -0.58 -15.67
C VAL A 150 -14.17 -1.59 -15.98
N LEU A 151 -13.30 -1.27 -16.94
CA LEU A 151 -12.12 -2.10 -17.24
C LEU A 151 -11.19 -2.20 -16.05
N GLY A 152 -11.00 -1.10 -15.28
CA GLY A 152 -10.24 -1.10 -14.03
C GLY A 152 -10.80 -2.07 -13.01
N ILE A 153 -12.12 -2.09 -12.81
CA ILE A 153 -12.77 -3.06 -11.89
C ILE A 153 -12.55 -4.50 -12.36
N ILE A 154 -12.77 -4.78 -13.65
CA ILE A 154 -12.61 -6.13 -14.21
C ILE A 154 -11.16 -6.62 -14.04
N ALA A 155 -10.19 -5.77 -14.40
CA ALA A 155 -8.77 -6.09 -14.25
C ALA A 155 -8.40 -6.35 -12.77
N THR A 156 -8.86 -5.50 -11.86
CA THR A 156 -8.60 -5.64 -10.43
C THR A 156 -9.22 -6.93 -9.86
N LEU A 157 -10.45 -7.25 -10.24
CA LEU A 157 -11.10 -8.49 -9.81
C LEU A 157 -10.39 -9.73 -10.35
N SER A 158 -9.94 -9.71 -11.61
CA SER A 158 -9.19 -10.83 -12.21
C SER A 158 -7.84 -11.06 -11.52
N MET A 159 -7.16 -10.00 -11.10
CA MET A 159 -5.92 -10.09 -10.30
C MET A 159 -6.22 -10.65 -8.90
N GLY A 160 -7.31 -10.22 -8.28
CA GLY A 160 -7.72 -10.68 -6.95
C GLY A 160 -7.99 -12.20 -6.88
N LEU A 161 -8.43 -12.82 -7.97
CA LEU A 161 -8.66 -14.27 -8.03
C LEU A 161 -7.37 -15.11 -7.88
N ASN A 162 -6.22 -14.53 -8.16
CA ASN A 162 -4.92 -15.21 -8.09
C ASN A 162 -4.19 -15.01 -6.77
N VAL A 163 -4.76 -14.28 -5.81
CA VAL A 163 -4.15 -14.05 -4.50
C VAL A 163 -4.32 -15.28 -3.60
N LYS A 164 -3.28 -15.63 -2.84
CA LYS A 164 -3.31 -16.73 -1.86
C LYS A 164 -4.39 -16.47 -0.80
N ARG A 165 -5.09 -17.54 -0.39
CA ARG A 165 -6.17 -17.46 0.61
C ARG A 165 -5.73 -16.84 1.93
N ASP A 166 -4.54 -17.18 2.41
CA ASP A 166 -4.01 -16.67 3.69
C ASP A 166 -3.81 -15.16 3.67
N ALA A 167 -3.30 -14.62 2.56
CA ALA A 167 -3.18 -13.19 2.33
C ALA A 167 -4.55 -12.48 2.30
N SER A 168 -5.56 -13.11 1.68
CA SER A 168 -6.92 -12.58 1.66
C SER A 168 -7.56 -12.58 3.05
N LEU A 169 -7.34 -13.62 3.85
CA LEU A 169 -7.82 -13.70 5.23
C LEU A 169 -7.18 -12.61 6.11
N LEU A 170 -5.88 -12.41 5.99
CA LEU A 170 -5.18 -11.33 6.69
C LEU A 170 -5.72 -9.95 6.29
N ALA A 171 -5.93 -9.71 5.01
CA ALA A 171 -6.51 -8.45 4.53
C ALA A 171 -7.93 -8.21 5.08
N ILE A 172 -8.79 -9.23 5.07
CA ILE A 172 -10.13 -9.16 5.65
C ILE A 172 -10.06 -8.85 7.14
N PHE A 173 -9.18 -9.53 7.87
CA PHE A 173 -8.97 -9.27 9.30
C PHE A 173 -8.59 -7.80 9.56
N ILE A 174 -7.64 -7.25 8.80
CA ILE A 174 -7.23 -5.84 8.91
C ILE A 174 -8.40 -4.90 8.64
N VAL A 175 -9.22 -5.16 7.62
CA VAL A 175 -10.41 -4.35 7.29
C VAL A 175 -11.44 -4.42 8.42
N VAL A 176 -11.72 -5.60 8.95
CA VAL A 176 -12.70 -5.79 10.05
C VAL A 176 -12.24 -5.04 11.30
N VAL A 177 -10.96 -5.16 11.68
CA VAL A 177 -10.39 -4.42 12.80
C VAL A 177 -10.48 -2.90 12.57
N GLY A 178 -10.16 -2.43 11.37
CA GLY A 178 -10.28 -1.01 11.00
C GLY A 178 -11.72 -0.49 11.13
N ILE A 179 -12.69 -1.24 10.65
CA ILE A 179 -14.12 -0.89 10.77
C ILE A 179 -14.55 -0.88 12.24
N ALA A 180 -14.14 -1.88 13.03
CA ALA A 180 -14.46 -1.93 14.46
C ALA A 180 -13.93 -0.70 15.21
N ILE A 181 -12.68 -0.29 14.95
CA ILE A 181 -12.08 0.91 15.54
C ILE A 181 -12.84 2.17 15.11
N ALA A 182 -13.23 2.27 13.85
CA ALA A 182 -14.00 3.40 13.34
C ALA A 182 -15.38 3.50 14.01
N LEU A 183 -16.08 2.39 14.18
CA LEU A 183 -17.40 2.36 14.86
C LEU A 183 -17.30 2.70 16.35
N LEU A 184 -16.23 2.30 17.02
CA LEU A 184 -15.98 2.66 18.42
C LEU A 184 -15.58 4.12 18.59
N GLY A 185 -14.89 4.68 17.60
CA GLY A 185 -14.41 6.07 17.62
C GLY A 185 -15.47 7.11 17.25
N SER A 186 -16.55 6.69 16.60
CA SER A 186 -17.64 7.58 16.16
C SER A 186 -18.67 7.90 17.24
N ARG A 187 -18.46 7.43 18.49
CA ARG A 187 -19.26 7.76 19.69
C ARG A 187 -18.53 8.80 20.52
#